data_b3fa5e3964dc8ea118c93908f9d68bfb
#
_entry.id   b3fa5e3964dc8ea118c93908f9d68bfb
#
_cell.length_a   1.000
_cell.length_b   1.000
_cell.length_c   1.000
_cell.angle_alpha   90.00
_cell.angle_beta   90.00
_cell.angle_gamma   90.00
#
_symmetry.space_group_name_H-M   'P 1'
#
loop_
_entity.id
_entity.type
_entity.pdbx_description
1 polymer ?
#
loop_
_entity_poly.entity_id
_entity_poly.type
_entity_poly.pdbx_seq_one_letter_code
_entity_poly.pdbx_strand_id
1 'polypeptide(L)'
;MALIKSVRGFTPEIGENCFLADNAVVIGDVKMGRDCSIWFSTVLRGDVNSIRIGNGVNIQDGSVLHTLYEKSTIEIGDHVSVGHNVTIHGATIKDYALVGM
;
A
#
# COMPACT_ATOMS: atom_id res chain seq x y z
N MET A 1 0.55 1.84 17.15
CA MET A 1 1.19 2.71 16.15
C MET A 1 1.73 1.86 15.01
N ALA A 2 1.44 2.23 13.77
CA ALA A 2 1.91 1.47 12.61
C ALA A 2 3.45 1.42 12.56
N LEU A 3 3.99 0.35 12.03
CA LEU A 3 5.42 0.24 11.79
C LEU A 3 5.75 0.84 10.43
N ILE A 4 6.48 1.95 10.43
CA ILE A 4 6.94 2.62 9.21
C ILE A 4 8.46 2.57 9.21
N LYS A 5 9.05 1.96 8.17
CA LYS A 5 10.48 1.69 8.18
C LYS A 5 11.12 1.97 6.82
N SER A 6 12.27 2.64 6.86
CA SER A 6 13.09 2.86 5.67
C SER A 6 13.80 1.57 5.26
N VAL A 7 13.86 1.32 3.96
CA VAL A 7 14.59 0.19 3.38
C VAL A 7 15.31 0.67 2.12
N ARG A 8 16.57 0.31 1.95
CA ARG A 8 17.39 0.67 0.79
C ARG A 8 17.44 2.18 0.52
N GLY A 9 17.40 2.99 1.57
CA GLY A 9 17.42 4.44 1.44
C GLY A 9 16.07 5.06 1.11
N PHE A 10 15.01 4.27 0.99
CA PHE A 10 13.66 4.77 0.76
C PHE A 10 12.85 4.79 2.05
N THR A 11 12.24 5.92 2.33
CA THR A 11 11.35 6.11 3.48
C THR A 11 9.93 6.26 2.95
N PRO A 12 8.95 5.54 3.49
CA PRO A 12 7.57 5.71 3.07
C PRO A 12 7.08 7.15 3.22
N GLU A 13 6.35 7.62 2.22
CA GLU A 13 5.74 8.96 2.22
C GLU A 13 4.23 8.78 2.30
N ILE A 14 3.65 9.23 3.39
CA ILE A 14 2.22 9.09 3.69
C ILE A 14 1.57 10.46 3.53
N GLY A 15 0.56 10.56 2.70
CA GLY A 15 -0.17 11.80 2.49
C GLY A 15 -1.01 12.21 3.70
N GLU A 16 -1.69 13.34 3.57
CA GLU A 16 -2.48 13.91 4.67
C GLU A 16 -3.73 13.08 4.94
N ASN A 17 -4.16 13.12 6.18
CA ASN A 17 -5.44 12.57 6.64
C ASN A 17 -5.58 11.07 6.35
N CYS A 18 -4.50 10.33 6.50
CA CYS A 18 -4.53 8.88 6.34
C CYS A 18 -4.68 8.18 7.67
N PHE A 19 -5.44 7.08 7.67
CA PHE A 19 -5.53 6.19 8.83
C PHE A 19 -4.58 5.01 8.60
N LEU A 20 -3.69 4.78 9.54
CA LEU A 20 -2.83 3.60 9.57
C LEU A 20 -3.10 2.84 10.86
N ALA A 21 -3.62 1.63 10.76
CA ALA A 21 -3.92 0.83 11.95
C ALA A 21 -2.65 0.53 12.75
N ASP A 22 -2.80 0.29 14.04
CA ASP A 22 -1.66 0.15 14.96
C ASP A 22 -0.65 -0.93 14.55
N ASN A 23 -1.11 -2.00 13.94
CA ASN A 23 -0.23 -3.07 13.50
C ASN A 23 -0.07 -3.17 11.98
N ALA A 24 -0.41 -2.11 11.26
CA ALA A 24 -0.08 -2.03 9.83
C ALA A 24 1.43 -1.84 9.67
N VAL A 25 1.97 -2.37 8.59
CA VAL A 25 3.40 -2.29 8.27
C VAL A 25 3.58 -1.64 6.91
N VAL A 26 4.36 -0.57 6.86
CA VAL A 26 4.66 0.15 5.61
C VAL A 26 6.16 0.33 5.55
N ILE A 27 6.81 -0.33 4.59
CA ILE A 27 8.26 -0.27 4.49
C ILE A 27 8.73 0.06 3.09
N GLY A 28 9.82 0.81 3.02
CA GLY A 28 10.57 1.07 1.81
C GLY A 28 9.94 2.11 0.90
N ASP A 29 9.99 1.86 -0.40
CA ASP A 29 9.60 2.81 -1.43
C ASP A 29 8.09 2.81 -1.66
N VAL A 30 7.37 3.36 -0.70
CA VAL A 30 5.92 3.51 -0.74
C VAL A 30 5.57 4.98 -0.74
N LYS A 31 4.77 5.42 -1.70
CA LYS A 31 4.20 6.77 -1.71
C LYS A 31 2.69 6.66 -1.78
N MET A 32 2.03 7.28 -0.83
CA MET A 32 0.59 7.21 -0.65
C MET A 32 0.00 8.62 -0.68
N GLY A 33 -1.10 8.78 -1.39
CA GLY A 33 -1.81 10.04 -1.44
C GLY A 33 -2.56 10.34 -0.14
N ARG A 34 -3.52 11.25 -0.23
CA ARG A 34 -4.30 11.68 0.93
C ARG A 34 -5.55 10.81 1.12
N ASP A 35 -6.13 10.88 2.31
CA ASP A 35 -7.42 10.26 2.65
C ASP A 35 -7.44 8.74 2.44
N CYS A 36 -6.32 8.08 2.64
CA CYS A 36 -6.22 6.64 2.55
C CYS A 36 -6.41 5.98 3.91
N SER A 37 -6.83 4.72 3.91
CA SER A 37 -6.92 3.94 5.13
C SER A 37 -6.27 2.57 4.93
N ILE A 38 -5.35 2.24 5.81
CA ILE A 38 -4.60 0.98 5.80
C ILE A 38 -4.93 0.27 7.11
N TRP A 39 -5.58 -0.88 6.99
CA TRP A 39 -6.21 -1.53 8.12
C TRP A 39 -5.30 -2.52 8.84
N PHE A 40 -5.84 -3.21 9.84
CA PHE A 40 -5.03 -4.02 10.76
C PHE A 40 -4.34 -5.18 10.04
N SER A 41 -3.09 -5.45 10.40
CA SER A 41 -2.26 -6.53 9.87
C SER A 41 -2.00 -6.44 8.36
N THR A 42 -2.18 -5.28 7.78
CA THR A 42 -1.86 -5.02 6.37
C THR A 42 -0.37 -4.71 6.23
N VAL A 43 0.24 -5.24 5.16
CA VAL A 43 1.68 -5.07 4.92
C VAL A 43 1.90 -4.48 3.53
N LEU A 44 2.52 -3.30 3.48
CA LEU A 44 2.93 -2.66 2.24
C LEU A 44 4.46 -2.77 2.15
N ARG A 45 4.95 -3.69 1.34
CA ARG A 45 6.39 -3.98 1.22
C ARG A 45 6.98 -3.39 -0.05
N GLY A 46 7.39 -2.14 0.00
CA GLY A 46 8.15 -1.50 -1.07
C GLY A 46 9.65 -1.70 -0.89
N ASP A 47 10.05 -2.91 -0.53
CA ASP A 47 11.44 -3.19 -0.17
C ASP A 47 12.35 -3.45 -1.37
N VAL A 48 11.82 -3.94 -2.48
CA VAL A 48 12.63 -4.23 -3.68
C VAL A 48 12.19 -3.46 -4.92
N ASN A 49 11.03 -2.82 -4.91
CA ASN A 49 10.57 -1.93 -5.97
C ASN A 49 9.46 -1.03 -5.42
N SER A 50 8.93 -0.14 -6.25
CA SER A 50 8.04 0.93 -5.79
C SER A 50 6.58 0.51 -5.68
N ILE A 51 5.90 1.06 -4.66
CA ILE A 51 4.45 1.01 -4.50
C ILE A 51 3.95 2.45 -4.53
N ARG A 52 3.03 2.74 -5.44
CA ARG A 52 2.41 4.06 -5.56
C ARG A 52 0.92 3.91 -5.37
N ILE A 53 0.37 4.67 -4.43
CA ILE A 53 -1.05 4.60 -4.04
C ILE A 53 -1.65 5.99 -4.18
N GLY A 54 -2.76 6.08 -4.89
CA GLY A 54 -3.45 7.35 -5.11
C GLY A 54 -4.19 7.86 -3.88
N ASN A 55 -5.19 8.70 -4.10
CA ASN A 55 -5.97 9.30 -3.03
C ASN A 55 -7.22 8.47 -2.74
N GLY A 56 -7.67 8.50 -1.48
CA GLY A 56 -8.94 7.87 -1.10
C GLY A 56 -8.96 6.35 -1.21
N VAL A 57 -7.80 5.71 -1.14
CA VAL A 57 -7.67 4.25 -1.25
C VAL A 57 -7.84 3.61 0.11
N ASN A 58 -8.59 2.50 0.18
CA ASN A 58 -8.60 1.68 1.39
C ASN A 58 -8.03 0.31 1.11
N ILE A 59 -7.16 -0.15 1.99
CA ILE A 59 -6.57 -1.48 1.93
C ILE A 59 -6.90 -2.17 3.23
N GLN A 60 -7.74 -3.19 3.13
CA GLN A 60 -8.38 -3.77 4.29
C GLN A 60 -7.52 -4.86 4.95
N ASP A 61 -7.99 -5.32 6.08
CA ASP A 61 -7.25 -6.13 7.04
C ASP A 61 -6.57 -7.34 6.41
N GLY A 62 -5.31 -7.56 6.77
CA GLY A 62 -4.56 -8.75 6.39
C GLY A 62 -4.04 -8.80 4.98
N SER A 63 -4.24 -7.75 4.19
CA SER A 63 -3.76 -7.72 2.80
C SER A 63 -2.26 -7.46 2.73
N VAL A 64 -1.62 -7.99 1.70
CA VAL A 64 -0.18 -7.85 1.49
C VAL A 64 0.09 -7.34 0.07
N LEU A 65 0.82 -6.24 -0.01
CA LEU A 65 1.27 -5.67 -1.28
C LEU A 65 2.78 -5.81 -1.37
N HIS A 66 3.24 -6.48 -2.41
CA HIS A 66 4.67 -6.74 -2.60
C HIS A 66 5.04 -6.62 -4.08
N THR A 67 6.26 -6.20 -4.36
CA THR A 67 6.77 -6.00 -5.71
C THR A 67 7.84 -7.04 -6.05
N LEU A 68 8.24 -7.08 -7.33
CA LEU A 68 9.34 -7.93 -7.78
C LEU A 68 10.56 -7.07 -8.12
N TYR A 69 11.72 -7.48 -7.65
CA TYR A 69 12.97 -6.76 -7.89
C TYR A 69 13.20 -6.61 -9.40
N GLU A 70 13.41 -5.35 -9.84
CA GLU A 70 13.65 -4.98 -11.24
C GLU A 70 12.58 -5.43 -12.25
N LYS A 71 11.47 -6.02 -11.81
CA LYS A 71 10.46 -6.58 -12.74
C LYS A 71 9.11 -5.91 -12.65
N SER A 72 8.62 -5.66 -11.46
CA SER A 72 7.27 -5.10 -11.34
C SER A 72 7.12 -4.16 -10.17
N THR A 73 6.27 -3.18 -10.37
CA THR A 73 5.84 -2.21 -9.36
C THR A 73 4.38 -2.44 -9.03
N ILE A 74 3.88 -1.76 -8.03
CA ILE A 74 2.45 -1.67 -7.77
C ILE A 74 2.03 -0.22 -7.96
N GLU A 75 1.02 0.00 -8.79
CA GLU A 75 0.44 1.31 -9.00
C GLU A 75 -1.06 1.22 -8.82
N ILE A 76 -1.57 1.93 -7.81
CA ILE A 76 -2.98 1.94 -7.45
C ILE A 76 -3.52 3.34 -7.65
N GLY A 77 -4.57 3.47 -8.45
CA GLY A 77 -5.22 4.75 -8.74
C GLY A 77 -6.02 5.28 -7.55
N ASP A 78 -6.89 6.24 -7.83
CA ASP A 78 -7.68 6.88 -6.77
C ASP A 78 -8.93 6.08 -6.46
N HIS A 79 -9.38 6.15 -5.21
CA HIS A 79 -10.63 5.57 -4.74
C HIS A 79 -10.76 4.05 -4.98
N VAL A 80 -9.63 3.35 -4.95
CA VAL A 80 -9.60 1.91 -5.06
C VAL A 80 -9.87 1.29 -3.69
N SER A 81 -10.66 0.23 -3.65
CA SER A 81 -10.89 -0.56 -2.45
C SER A 81 -10.27 -1.94 -2.62
N VAL A 82 -9.41 -2.32 -1.68
CA VAL A 82 -8.81 -3.65 -1.62
C VAL A 82 -9.40 -4.39 -0.43
N GLY A 83 -10.01 -5.52 -0.68
CA GLY A 83 -10.69 -6.31 0.35
C GLY A 83 -9.73 -6.95 1.35
N HIS A 84 -10.29 -7.76 2.25
CA HIS A 84 -9.51 -8.43 3.29
C HIS A 84 -8.67 -9.57 2.71
N ASN A 85 -7.49 -9.80 3.26
CA ASN A 85 -6.62 -10.93 2.92
C ASN A 85 -6.33 -11.05 1.42
N VAL A 86 -6.16 -9.92 0.75
CA VAL A 86 -5.79 -9.88 -0.66
C VAL A 86 -4.28 -9.82 -0.78
N THR A 87 -3.73 -10.57 -1.73
CA THR A 87 -2.31 -10.45 -2.07
C THR A 87 -2.20 -9.77 -3.43
N ILE A 88 -1.50 -8.64 -3.46
CA ILE A 88 -1.19 -7.94 -4.72
C ILE A 88 0.33 -8.02 -4.90
N HIS A 89 0.74 -8.64 -5.98
CA HIS A 89 2.14 -8.87 -6.26
C HIS A 89 2.46 -8.35 -7.67
N GLY A 90 2.84 -7.08 -7.77
CA GLY A 90 3.14 -6.42 -9.04
C GLY A 90 1.90 -6.24 -9.92
N ALA A 91 1.26 -5.09 -9.85
CA ALA A 91 0.04 -4.84 -10.62
C ALA A 91 -0.21 -3.34 -10.79
N THR A 92 -0.99 -3.01 -11.81
CA THR A 92 -1.56 -1.68 -11.97
C THR A 92 -3.06 -1.80 -11.79
N ILE A 93 -3.61 -1.04 -10.87
CA ILE A 93 -5.04 -1.05 -10.55
C ILE A 93 -5.58 0.36 -10.79
N LYS A 94 -6.54 0.47 -11.68
CA LYS A 94 -7.09 1.77 -12.11
C LYS A 94 -8.08 2.33 -11.09
N ASP A 95 -8.41 3.61 -11.25
CA ASP A 95 -9.31 4.33 -10.35
C ASP A 95 -10.64 3.59 -10.14
N TYR A 96 -11.16 3.68 -8.93
CA TYR A 96 -12.47 3.14 -8.53
C TYR A 96 -12.59 1.61 -8.62
N ALA A 97 -11.51 0.88 -8.87
CA ALA A 97 -11.58 -0.57 -8.91
C ALA A 97 -11.85 -1.14 -7.50
N LEU A 98 -12.52 -2.28 -7.47
CA LEU A 98 -12.70 -3.08 -6.26
C LEU A 98 -11.96 -4.39 -6.45
N VAL A 99 -10.97 -4.63 -5.59
CA VAL A 99 -10.24 -5.90 -5.57
C VAL A 99 -10.88 -6.76 -4.48
N GLY A 100 -11.57 -7.79 -4.90
CA GLY A 100 -12.28 -8.66 -3.98
C GLY A 100 -11.37 -9.64 -3.25
N MET A 101 -11.92 -10.24 -2.23
CA MET A 101 -11.24 -11.27 -1.44
C MET A 101 -11.00 -12.60 -2.25
#